data_d5f3df7a7c984a146ee9de3354df2a7a
#
_entry.id   d5f3df7a7c984a146ee9de3354df2a7a
#
_cell.length_a   1.000
_cell.length_b   1.000
_cell.length_c   1.000
_cell.angle_alpha   90.00
_cell.angle_beta   90.00
_cell.angle_gamma   90.00
#
_symmetry.space_group_name_H-M   'P 1'
#
loop_
_entity.id
_entity.type
_entity.pdbx_description
1 polymer ?
#
loop_
_entity_poly.entity_id
_entity_poly.type
_entity_poly.pdbx_seq_one_letter_code
_entity_poly.pdbx_strand_id
1 'polypeptide(L)'
;MGGFHIMTKKRTAFTAVAVSLGLVLAACGSDDDSDSADDETEETTADAGDDADAGDDADADDDADAGDDADAGGDMAMPGEGVSVTMAKADWVTEDPNAYVAHNLLEELGYDVSDPADLELGPANAYIAMAQGDADFWINSWYPGHNSWLANELPDGSTVGDHLTVVGEMMMAGGLQGYLITKDFADEYGVYSLDDLNDNPDALAAYDAQDPTPNNGVADIYGCQESYTCDDIIQSQIAFSGWENIAQVVAGYDAMVADAVTKANAGEPMVIYTWTPSAYITQLIPGENVYWLTVDEVIDDSNPLGVEGGEGHNQLPGTATIGEEQCPGSVDGTCQLGWIAADIQATANTEWLEANPAAQSLLEQFQMNVVEVSLMNVDMADGADVTELAAQWIEDNRDVVDGWLETARAAG
;
A
#
# COMPACT_ATOMS: atom_id res chain seq x y z
N MET A 1 16.93 -14.87 61.99
CA MET A 1 15.57 -14.49 62.42
C MET A 1 15.27 -13.18 61.70
N GLY A 2 14.70 -13.26 60.54
CA GLY A 2 14.29 -12.09 59.74
C GLY A 2 12.84 -12.27 59.33
N GLY A 3 11.99 -11.33 59.74
CA GLY A 3 10.56 -11.39 59.56
C GLY A 3 10.15 -11.00 58.12
N PHE A 4 9.34 -11.81 57.54
CA PHE A 4 8.63 -11.54 56.30
C PHE A 4 7.47 -10.58 56.57
N HIS A 5 7.46 -9.46 55.91
CA HIS A 5 6.30 -8.55 55.82
C HIS A 5 5.49 -8.89 54.59
N ILE A 6 4.28 -9.38 54.79
CA ILE A 6 3.29 -9.62 53.73
C ILE A 6 2.53 -8.31 53.55
N MET A 7 2.69 -7.68 52.37
CA MET A 7 1.86 -6.57 51.95
C MET A 7 0.60 -7.09 51.24
N THR A 8 -0.54 -6.89 51.90
CA THR A 8 -1.85 -7.19 51.32
C THR A 8 -2.26 -6.09 50.33
N LYS A 9 -2.38 -6.43 49.06
CA LYS A 9 -2.97 -5.58 48.03
C LYS A 9 -4.49 -5.47 48.24
N LYS A 10 -4.97 -4.24 48.46
CA LYS A 10 -6.39 -3.89 48.48
C LYS A 10 -6.92 -3.94 47.02
N ARG A 11 -7.88 -4.82 46.76
CA ARG A 11 -8.67 -4.83 45.53
C ARG A 11 -9.69 -3.69 45.59
N THR A 12 -9.60 -2.72 44.71
CA THR A 12 -10.63 -1.70 44.48
C THR A 12 -11.61 -2.26 43.43
N ALA A 13 -12.86 -2.41 43.82
CA ALA A 13 -13.92 -2.84 42.91
C ALA A 13 -14.35 -1.65 42.06
N PHE A 14 -14.24 -1.77 40.75
CA PHE A 14 -14.85 -0.85 39.78
C PHE A 14 -16.31 -1.22 39.56
N THR A 15 -17.19 -0.28 39.90
CA THR A 15 -18.63 -0.39 39.64
C THR A 15 -18.88 0.05 38.19
N ALA A 16 -19.34 -0.87 37.36
CA ALA A 16 -19.79 -0.55 36.02
C ALA A 16 -21.12 0.24 36.06
N VAL A 17 -21.09 1.46 35.53
CA VAL A 17 -22.29 2.24 35.26
C VAL A 17 -22.71 1.96 33.81
N ALA A 18 -23.85 1.26 33.69
CA ALA A 18 -24.49 1.07 32.40
C ALA A 18 -25.29 2.35 32.05
N VAL A 19 -24.87 3.04 31.00
CA VAL A 19 -25.65 4.12 30.37
C VAL A 19 -26.44 3.53 29.22
N SER A 20 -27.76 3.42 29.43
CA SER A 20 -28.72 3.05 28.38
C SER A 20 -29.07 4.28 27.56
N LEU A 21 -28.63 4.33 26.30
CA LEU A 21 -29.08 5.35 25.33
C LEU A 21 -30.36 4.85 24.65
N GLY A 22 -31.46 5.53 24.93
CA GLY A 22 -32.75 5.28 24.29
C GLY A 22 -32.80 5.88 22.89
N LEU A 23 -33.10 5.04 21.89
CA LEU A 23 -33.50 5.47 20.55
C LEU A 23 -34.89 6.11 20.62
N VAL A 24 -35.01 7.36 20.20
CA VAL A 24 -36.25 8.00 19.87
C VAL A 24 -36.41 7.99 18.36
N LEU A 25 -37.31 7.14 17.86
CA LEU A 25 -37.85 7.18 16.51
C LEU A 25 -38.95 8.28 16.48
N ALA A 26 -38.76 9.31 15.70
CA ALA A 26 -39.80 10.25 15.34
C ALA A 26 -40.11 10.07 13.84
N ALA A 27 -41.22 9.43 13.56
CA ALA A 27 -41.91 9.45 12.27
C ALA A 27 -42.95 10.59 12.29
N CYS A 28 -42.93 11.40 11.24
CA CYS A 28 -44.03 12.23 10.72
C CYS A 28 -43.67 12.49 9.27
N GLY A 29 -44.37 12.17 8.25
CA GLY A 29 -45.79 12.03 7.96
C GLY A 29 -46.49 13.31 7.49
N SER A 30 -46.94 13.25 6.23
CA SER A 30 -47.99 14.04 5.54
C SER A 30 -47.56 15.32 4.83
N ASP A 31 -47.68 15.30 3.50
CA ASP A 31 -48.84 15.79 2.67
C ASP A 31 -48.86 17.31 2.55
N ASP A 32 -48.88 17.90 1.41
CA ASP A 32 -49.90 18.00 0.41
C ASP A 32 -49.53 18.99 -0.73
N ASP A 33 -49.88 18.61 -1.92
CA ASP A 33 -50.57 19.32 -2.98
C ASP A 33 -49.89 20.36 -3.89
N SER A 34 -50.03 19.97 -5.16
CA SER A 34 -50.53 20.71 -6.35
C SER A 34 -49.55 21.75 -6.94
N ASP A 35 -49.45 21.92 -8.22
CA ASP A 35 -50.39 21.74 -9.35
C ASP A 35 -49.63 21.88 -10.69
N SER A 36 -50.01 21.10 -11.68
CA SER A 36 -50.28 21.40 -13.09
C SER A 36 -49.30 22.28 -13.90
N ALA A 37 -48.92 21.94 -15.05
CA ALA A 37 -49.61 21.66 -16.29
C ALA A 37 -48.60 21.48 -17.45
N ASP A 38 -48.90 20.52 -18.31
CA ASP A 38 -49.07 20.56 -19.77
C ASP A 38 -47.97 21.29 -20.58
N ASP A 39 -47.47 20.76 -21.63
CA ASP A 39 -48.07 20.27 -22.88
C ASP A 39 -46.91 20.03 -23.89
N GLU A 40 -46.93 19.17 -24.67
CA GLU A 40 -47.34 18.61 -25.95
C GLU A 40 -46.17 17.92 -26.69
N THR A 41 -46.54 16.76 -27.11
CA THR A 41 -46.04 15.92 -28.19
C THR A 41 -45.86 16.64 -29.53
N GLU A 42 -44.84 16.26 -30.31
CA GLU A 42 -45.01 16.04 -31.75
C GLU A 42 -44.13 14.90 -32.27
N GLU A 43 -44.83 13.87 -32.70
CA GLU A 43 -44.39 12.86 -33.67
C GLU A 43 -44.28 13.50 -35.06
N THR A 44 -43.30 13.10 -35.85
CA THR A 44 -43.46 12.99 -37.31
C THR A 44 -42.64 11.85 -37.88
N THR A 45 -43.39 10.91 -38.31
CA THR A 45 -43.36 9.83 -39.27
C THR A 45 -42.43 9.95 -40.46
N ALA A 46 -41.78 8.80 -40.72
CA ALA A 46 -41.52 8.07 -41.98
C ALA A 46 -41.56 8.77 -43.34
N ASP A 47 -40.59 8.53 -44.16
CA ASP A 47 -40.89 8.10 -45.55
C ASP A 47 -39.81 7.11 -46.08
N ALA A 48 -40.33 6.07 -46.74
CA ALA A 48 -39.63 5.01 -47.44
C ALA A 48 -39.40 5.40 -48.89
N GLY A 49 -38.30 5.01 -49.47
CA GLY A 49 -38.06 5.13 -50.90
C GLY A 49 -37.20 3.96 -51.40
N ASP A 50 -37.86 3.00 -51.91
CA ASP A 50 -37.43 1.90 -52.79
C ASP A 50 -36.77 2.46 -54.06
N ASP A 51 -35.71 1.83 -54.56
CA ASP A 51 -35.59 1.45 -55.95
C ASP A 51 -34.40 0.48 -56.20
N ALA A 52 -34.77 -0.65 -56.74
CA ALA A 52 -33.89 -1.68 -57.31
C ALA A 52 -33.48 -1.28 -58.74
N ASP A 53 -32.23 -1.58 -59.11
CA ASP A 53 -31.99 -2.02 -60.51
C ASP A 53 -30.86 -3.04 -60.57
N ALA A 54 -31.16 -4.12 -61.26
CA ALA A 54 -30.33 -5.26 -61.57
C ALA A 54 -29.55 -5.04 -62.87
N GLY A 55 -28.31 -5.52 -62.95
CA GLY A 55 -27.55 -5.57 -64.16
C GLY A 55 -26.45 -6.65 -64.07
N ASP A 56 -26.82 -7.78 -64.64
CA ASP A 56 -26.01 -8.95 -65.01
C ASP A 56 -24.85 -8.56 -65.92
N ASP A 57 -23.66 -9.14 -65.73
CA ASP A 57 -22.94 -9.88 -66.78
C ASP A 57 -21.64 -10.51 -66.29
N ALA A 58 -21.53 -11.81 -66.57
CA ALA A 58 -20.38 -12.65 -66.37
C ALA A 58 -19.30 -12.34 -67.43
N ASP A 59 -18.01 -12.50 -67.03
CA ASP A 59 -17.06 -13.28 -67.83
C ASP A 59 -15.85 -13.70 -66.93
N ALA A 60 -15.55 -15.01 -67.09
CA ALA A 60 -14.40 -15.67 -66.49
C ALA A 60 -13.14 -15.34 -67.33
N ASP A 61 -11.97 -15.32 -66.62
CA ASP A 61 -10.81 -16.11 -67.05
C ASP A 61 -9.66 -15.96 -66.06
N ASP A 62 -9.31 -17.09 -65.46
CA ASP A 62 -8.00 -17.67 -65.16
C ASP A 62 -6.77 -16.76 -65.11
N ASP A 63 -6.16 -16.73 -63.89
CA ASP A 63 -4.74 -17.11 -63.73
C ASP A 63 -4.41 -17.34 -62.24
N ALA A 64 -3.98 -18.55 -61.95
CA ALA A 64 -3.39 -18.98 -60.72
C ALA A 64 -2.01 -18.31 -60.53
N ASP A 65 -1.83 -17.49 -59.50
CA ASP A 65 -0.54 -17.32 -58.88
C ASP A 65 -0.68 -17.62 -57.36
N ALA A 66 -0.16 -18.77 -57.01
CA ALA A 66 0.00 -19.21 -55.65
C ALA A 66 1.11 -18.37 -54.99
N GLY A 67 0.76 -17.23 -54.49
CA GLY A 67 1.53 -16.52 -53.50
C GLY A 67 1.13 -17.07 -52.13
N ASP A 68 1.96 -17.97 -51.63
CA ASP A 68 1.95 -18.46 -50.26
C ASP A 68 2.43 -17.32 -49.34
N ASP A 69 1.61 -16.31 -49.13
CA ASP A 69 1.74 -15.44 -48.00
C ASP A 69 1.15 -16.21 -46.79
N ALA A 70 2.01 -17.05 -46.22
CA ALA A 70 1.79 -17.50 -44.86
C ALA A 70 1.74 -16.24 -43.99
N ASP A 71 0.51 -15.79 -43.76
CA ASP A 71 0.20 -14.90 -42.64
C ASP A 71 0.68 -15.62 -41.35
N ALA A 72 1.88 -15.24 -40.90
CA ALA A 72 2.44 -15.68 -39.67
C ALA A 72 1.79 -14.86 -38.50
N GLY A 73 0.47 -14.75 -38.55
CA GLY A 73 -0.37 -14.47 -37.41
C GLY A 73 -0.64 -15.80 -36.72
N GLY A 74 0.39 -16.39 -36.10
CA GLY A 74 0.16 -17.46 -35.15
C GLY A 74 -0.73 -16.88 -34.05
N ASP A 75 -1.90 -17.50 -33.79
CA ASP A 75 -2.68 -17.22 -32.59
C ASP A 75 -1.70 -17.26 -31.42
N MET A 76 -1.46 -16.08 -30.78
CA MET A 76 -0.64 -16.04 -29.58
C MET A 76 -1.35 -16.89 -28.54
N ALA A 77 -0.63 -17.80 -27.90
CA ALA A 77 -1.19 -18.63 -26.85
C ALA A 77 -1.77 -17.73 -25.76
N MET A 78 -2.99 -18.00 -25.36
CA MET A 78 -3.71 -17.34 -24.28
C MET A 78 -3.85 -18.32 -23.12
N PRO A 79 -2.78 -18.55 -22.34
CA PRO A 79 -2.77 -19.59 -21.32
C PRO A 79 -3.80 -19.36 -20.21
N GLY A 80 -4.25 -18.11 -20.02
CA GLY A 80 -5.27 -17.74 -19.05
C GLY A 80 -6.70 -17.84 -19.56
N GLU A 81 -6.95 -18.25 -20.83
CA GLU A 81 -8.30 -18.26 -21.39
C GLU A 81 -9.29 -19.12 -20.57
N GLY A 82 -10.31 -18.48 -20.04
CA GLY A 82 -11.35 -19.11 -19.21
C GLY A 82 -10.97 -19.30 -17.75
N VAL A 83 -9.87 -18.71 -17.30
CA VAL A 83 -9.44 -18.69 -15.90
C VAL A 83 -9.74 -17.33 -15.31
N SER A 84 -10.60 -17.30 -14.27
CA SER A 84 -10.83 -16.08 -13.48
C SER A 84 -9.82 -16.01 -12.35
N VAL A 85 -9.34 -14.80 -12.05
CA VAL A 85 -8.32 -14.51 -11.05
C VAL A 85 -8.82 -13.41 -10.13
N THR A 86 -8.78 -13.63 -8.83
CA THR A 86 -9.11 -12.64 -7.81
C THR A 86 -7.81 -12.02 -7.27
N MET A 87 -7.57 -10.76 -7.60
CA MET A 87 -6.43 -10.00 -7.11
C MET A 87 -6.80 -9.27 -5.82
N ALA A 88 -6.00 -9.43 -4.76
CA ALA A 88 -6.06 -8.53 -3.61
C ALA A 88 -5.20 -7.29 -3.89
N LYS A 89 -5.64 -6.14 -3.40
CA LYS A 89 -4.88 -4.88 -3.38
C LYS A 89 -4.84 -4.35 -1.95
N ALA A 90 -3.76 -3.67 -1.58
CA ALA A 90 -3.72 -2.97 -0.31
C ALA A 90 -4.67 -1.75 -0.31
N ASP A 91 -5.03 -1.33 0.88
CA ASP A 91 -5.86 -0.14 1.09
C ASP A 91 -5.04 1.18 1.12
N TRP A 92 -3.77 1.14 0.70
CA TRP A 92 -2.95 2.32 0.46
C TRP A 92 -2.76 2.59 -1.04
N VAL A 93 -3.04 3.81 -1.44
CA VAL A 93 -3.06 4.25 -2.85
C VAL A 93 -1.70 4.13 -3.56
N THR A 94 -0.59 4.11 -2.82
CA THR A 94 0.76 4.07 -3.42
C THR A 94 1.09 2.74 -4.09
N GLU A 95 0.28 1.70 -3.89
CA GLU A 95 0.37 0.41 -4.58
C GLU A 95 -0.29 0.42 -5.96
N ASP A 96 -1.25 1.30 -6.21
CA ASP A 96 -2.10 1.25 -7.41
C ASP A 96 -1.31 1.08 -8.72
N PRO A 97 -0.19 1.78 -8.96
CA PRO A 97 0.58 1.57 -10.19
C PRO A 97 1.01 0.11 -10.41
N ASN A 98 1.51 -0.54 -9.35
CA ASN A 98 1.94 -1.94 -9.42
C ASN A 98 0.76 -2.88 -9.70
N ALA A 99 -0.36 -2.66 -9.00
CA ALA A 99 -1.56 -3.47 -9.10
C ALA A 99 -2.15 -3.42 -10.52
N TYR A 100 -2.36 -2.22 -11.06
CA TYR A 100 -2.95 -2.07 -12.40
C TYR A 100 -2.02 -2.50 -13.53
N VAL A 101 -0.70 -2.36 -13.39
CA VAL A 101 0.24 -2.94 -14.36
C VAL A 101 0.18 -4.46 -14.33
N ALA A 102 0.23 -5.10 -13.15
CA ALA A 102 0.14 -6.55 -13.03
C ALA A 102 -1.19 -7.11 -13.55
N HIS A 103 -2.31 -6.42 -13.24
CA HIS A 103 -3.64 -6.72 -13.76
C HIS A 103 -3.63 -6.76 -15.28
N ASN A 104 -3.21 -5.68 -15.95
CA ASN A 104 -3.21 -5.57 -17.39
C ASN A 104 -2.32 -6.64 -18.06
N LEU A 105 -1.17 -6.97 -17.46
CA LEU A 105 -0.27 -8.00 -18.01
C LEU A 105 -0.86 -9.41 -17.91
N LEU A 106 -1.60 -9.72 -16.84
CA LEU A 106 -2.33 -10.99 -16.74
C LEU A 106 -3.49 -11.06 -17.75
N GLU A 107 -4.20 -9.94 -17.99
CA GLU A 107 -5.21 -9.87 -19.03
C GLU A 107 -4.61 -10.09 -20.43
N GLU A 108 -3.41 -9.60 -20.70
CA GLU A 108 -2.69 -9.88 -21.97
C GLU A 108 -2.30 -11.36 -22.13
N LEU A 109 -2.29 -12.14 -21.05
CA LEU A 109 -2.15 -13.59 -21.06
C LEU A 109 -3.49 -14.34 -21.19
N GLY A 110 -4.62 -13.61 -21.19
CA GLY A 110 -5.98 -14.14 -21.35
C GLY A 110 -6.70 -14.47 -20.06
N TYR A 111 -6.15 -14.13 -18.89
CA TYR A 111 -6.84 -14.27 -17.61
C TYR A 111 -7.97 -13.24 -17.48
N ASP A 112 -9.07 -13.64 -16.82
CA ASP A 112 -10.16 -12.76 -16.43
C ASP A 112 -9.89 -12.27 -14.98
N VAL A 113 -9.17 -11.15 -14.85
CA VAL A 113 -8.67 -10.66 -13.57
C VAL A 113 -9.68 -9.67 -12.97
N SER A 114 -10.00 -9.81 -11.68
CA SER A 114 -10.83 -8.83 -10.98
C SER A 114 -10.18 -7.45 -11.00
N ASP A 115 -11.00 -6.40 -11.05
CA ASP A 115 -10.47 -5.03 -10.89
C ASP A 115 -9.73 -4.92 -9.55
N PRO A 116 -8.50 -4.38 -9.51
CA PRO A 116 -7.76 -4.23 -8.26
C PRO A 116 -8.52 -3.50 -7.16
N ALA A 117 -9.39 -2.56 -7.50
CA ALA A 117 -10.22 -1.83 -6.54
C ALA A 117 -11.38 -2.65 -5.96
N ASP A 118 -11.70 -3.84 -6.49
CA ASP A 118 -12.80 -4.67 -5.99
C ASP A 118 -12.49 -5.34 -4.65
N LEU A 119 -11.21 -5.56 -4.32
CA LEU A 119 -10.78 -6.23 -3.09
C LEU A 119 -9.61 -5.50 -2.44
N GLU A 120 -9.90 -4.40 -1.76
CA GLU A 120 -8.93 -3.63 -0.97
C GLU A 120 -8.87 -4.16 0.47
N LEU A 121 -7.70 -4.59 0.89
CA LEU A 121 -7.49 -5.23 2.20
C LEU A 121 -6.20 -4.73 2.85
N GLY A 122 -6.23 -4.48 4.16
CA GLY A 122 -4.99 -4.38 4.94
C GLY A 122 -4.24 -5.73 5.00
N PRO A 123 -2.93 -5.72 5.30
CA PRO A 123 -2.07 -6.90 5.20
C PRO A 123 -2.63 -8.15 5.89
N ALA A 124 -3.04 -8.04 7.15
CA ALA A 124 -3.56 -9.18 7.92
C ALA A 124 -4.70 -9.91 7.20
N ASN A 125 -5.63 -9.15 6.62
CA ASN A 125 -6.79 -9.71 5.93
C ASN A 125 -6.43 -10.23 4.54
N ALA A 126 -5.51 -9.57 3.82
CA ALA A 126 -5.05 -10.00 2.50
C ALA A 126 -4.36 -11.37 2.58
N TYR A 127 -3.47 -11.57 3.56
CA TYR A 127 -2.81 -12.86 3.76
C TYR A 127 -3.78 -13.98 4.13
N ILE A 128 -4.77 -13.70 4.98
CA ILE A 128 -5.81 -14.70 5.33
C ILE A 128 -6.68 -15.02 4.11
N ALA A 129 -7.10 -14.01 3.34
CA ALA A 129 -7.92 -14.21 2.15
C ALA A 129 -7.20 -15.09 1.12
N MET A 130 -5.92 -14.82 0.85
CA MET A 130 -5.12 -15.65 -0.04
C MET A 130 -4.93 -17.08 0.49
N ALA A 131 -4.66 -17.24 1.79
CA ALA A 131 -4.49 -18.57 2.38
C ALA A 131 -5.77 -19.41 2.35
N GLN A 132 -6.94 -18.77 2.39
CA GLN A 132 -8.25 -19.42 2.32
C GLN A 132 -8.77 -19.60 0.88
N GLY A 133 -8.08 -19.02 -0.12
CA GLY A 133 -8.47 -19.07 -1.53
C GLY A 133 -9.61 -18.09 -1.87
N ASP A 134 -9.84 -17.08 -1.04
CA ASP A 134 -10.76 -15.98 -1.34
C ASP A 134 -10.09 -14.90 -2.23
N ALA A 135 -8.76 -14.88 -2.28
CA ALA A 135 -7.94 -14.17 -3.24
C ALA A 135 -6.81 -15.08 -3.75
N ASP A 136 -6.38 -14.87 -4.99
CA ASP A 136 -5.34 -15.70 -5.61
C ASP A 136 -3.94 -15.15 -5.37
N PHE A 137 -3.77 -13.82 -5.45
CA PHE A 137 -2.49 -13.18 -5.22
C PHE A 137 -2.62 -11.72 -4.78
N TRP A 138 -1.52 -11.20 -4.23
CA TRP A 138 -1.30 -9.80 -3.92
C TRP A 138 0.11 -9.39 -4.36
N ILE A 139 0.24 -8.28 -5.09
CA ILE A 139 1.50 -7.90 -5.73
C ILE A 139 2.43 -7.08 -4.83
N ASN A 140 1.97 -6.55 -3.70
CA ASN A 140 2.69 -5.54 -2.92
C ASN A 140 2.95 -5.98 -1.47
N SER A 141 3.55 -7.16 -1.29
CA SER A 141 3.98 -7.67 0.01
C SER A 141 5.36 -7.14 0.39
N TRP A 142 5.52 -6.64 1.64
CA TRP A 142 6.70 -5.93 2.13
C TRP A 142 7.53 -6.80 3.08
N TYR A 143 8.58 -7.43 2.56
CA TYR A 143 9.44 -8.32 3.36
C TYR A 143 10.70 -7.61 3.85
N PRO A 144 11.19 -7.90 5.08
CA PRO A 144 10.73 -8.97 5.98
C PRO A 144 9.55 -8.62 6.89
N GLY A 145 9.03 -7.37 6.92
CA GLY A 145 7.97 -6.95 7.83
C GLY A 145 6.75 -7.87 7.78
N HIS A 146 6.32 -8.25 6.58
CA HIS A 146 5.15 -9.13 6.40
C HIS A 146 5.38 -10.61 6.76
N ASN A 147 6.59 -11.01 7.18
CA ASN A 147 6.81 -12.38 7.68
C ASN A 147 5.96 -12.70 8.92
N SER A 148 5.60 -11.68 9.72
CA SER A 148 4.73 -11.84 10.89
C SER A 148 3.36 -12.39 10.49
N TRP A 149 2.80 -11.94 9.37
CA TRP A 149 1.50 -12.40 8.87
C TRP A 149 1.52 -13.84 8.38
N LEU A 150 2.64 -14.31 7.82
CA LEU A 150 2.80 -15.71 7.40
C LEU A 150 2.81 -16.69 8.57
N ALA A 151 3.20 -16.24 9.76
CA ALA A 151 3.25 -17.04 10.96
C ALA A 151 1.89 -17.21 11.66
N ASN A 152 0.86 -16.49 11.26
CA ASN A 152 -0.46 -16.55 11.86
C ASN A 152 -1.10 -17.93 11.70
N GLU A 153 -1.71 -18.44 12.79
CA GLU A 153 -2.42 -19.72 12.80
C GLU A 153 -3.82 -19.59 12.18
N LEU A 154 -4.17 -20.54 11.33
CA LEU A 154 -5.52 -20.70 10.78
C LEU A 154 -6.37 -21.62 11.69
N PRO A 155 -7.72 -21.59 11.57
CA PRO A 155 -8.61 -22.39 12.41
C PRO A 155 -8.40 -23.91 12.33
N ASP A 156 -7.78 -24.43 11.28
CA ASP A 156 -7.47 -25.83 11.10
C ASP A 156 -6.13 -26.27 11.72
N GLY A 157 -5.35 -25.29 12.24
CA GLY A 157 -4.05 -25.51 12.90
C GLY A 157 -2.85 -25.42 11.95
N SER A 158 -3.05 -25.11 10.68
CA SER A 158 -1.99 -24.72 9.77
C SER A 158 -1.62 -23.24 9.96
N THR A 159 -0.50 -22.80 9.41
CA THR A 159 -0.17 -21.39 9.34
C THR A 159 -0.58 -20.80 7.98
N VAL A 160 -0.77 -19.48 7.93
CA VAL A 160 -1.01 -18.75 6.69
C VAL A 160 0.09 -19.05 5.65
N GLY A 161 1.36 -19.08 6.09
CA GLY A 161 2.51 -19.39 5.23
C GLY A 161 2.53 -20.81 4.66
N ASP A 162 1.81 -21.77 5.27
CA ASP A 162 1.71 -23.13 4.72
C ASP A 162 0.91 -23.19 3.40
N HIS A 163 0.13 -22.14 3.11
CA HIS A 163 -0.73 -22.04 1.93
C HIS A 163 -0.23 -21.01 0.89
N LEU A 164 0.79 -20.23 1.23
CA LEU A 164 1.25 -19.11 0.40
C LEU A 164 2.68 -19.29 -0.09
N THR A 165 2.95 -18.77 -1.26
CA THR A 165 4.29 -18.68 -1.85
C THR A 165 4.61 -17.22 -2.15
N VAL A 166 5.77 -16.75 -1.67
CA VAL A 166 6.36 -15.47 -2.09
C VAL A 166 7.03 -15.70 -3.43
N VAL A 167 6.71 -14.87 -4.42
CA VAL A 167 7.13 -15.06 -5.81
C VAL A 167 7.65 -13.77 -6.43
N GLY A 168 8.71 -13.89 -7.20
CA GLY A 168 9.31 -12.77 -7.93
C GLY A 168 10.16 -11.84 -7.08
N GLU A 169 10.76 -10.87 -7.76
CA GLU A 169 11.62 -9.83 -7.18
C GLU A 169 11.18 -8.47 -7.73
N MET A 170 9.92 -8.09 -7.51
CA MET A 170 9.30 -6.93 -8.15
C MET A 170 10.11 -5.64 -7.88
N MET A 171 10.46 -5.39 -6.62
CA MET A 171 11.19 -4.17 -6.24
C MET A 171 12.08 -4.47 -5.01
N MET A 172 13.26 -5.03 -5.26
CA MET A 172 14.17 -5.42 -4.18
C MET A 172 14.79 -4.20 -3.51
N ALA A 173 14.74 -4.16 -2.18
CA ALA A 173 15.17 -3.03 -1.35
C ALA A 173 14.53 -1.68 -1.76
N GLY A 174 13.38 -1.70 -2.44
CA GLY A 174 12.70 -0.49 -2.91
C GLY A 174 11.84 0.19 -1.84
N GLY A 175 11.41 -0.56 -0.84
CA GLY A 175 10.59 -0.07 0.27
C GLY A 175 11.43 0.57 1.36
N LEU A 176 11.89 1.81 1.17
CA LEU A 176 12.50 2.57 2.27
C LEU A 176 11.41 3.00 3.25
N GLN A 177 11.73 2.96 4.55
CA GLN A 177 10.84 3.36 5.62
C GLN A 177 11.61 4.17 6.66
N GLY A 178 10.98 5.12 7.30
CA GLY A 178 11.60 5.94 8.34
C GLY A 178 10.77 7.15 8.73
N TYR A 179 11.39 8.05 9.47
CA TYR A 179 10.74 9.25 9.98
C TYR A 179 11.30 10.51 9.34
N LEU A 180 10.41 11.41 8.96
CA LEU A 180 10.76 12.77 8.52
C LEU A 180 10.42 13.77 9.62
N ILE A 181 11.27 14.77 9.79
CA ILE A 181 11.06 15.91 10.69
C ILE A 181 11.11 17.21 9.90
N THR A 182 10.31 18.21 10.29
CA THR A 182 10.42 19.56 9.72
C THR A 182 11.84 20.12 9.88
N LYS A 183 12.44 20.52 8.75
CA LYS A 183 13.82 21.01 8.69
C LYS A 183 14.07 22.20 9.62
N ASP A 184 13.21 23.21 9.59
CA ASP A 184 13.39 24.42 10.40
C ASP A 184 13.38 24.11 11.90
N PHE A 185 12.51 23.21 12.34
CA PHE A 185 12.48 22.74 13.73
C PHE A 185 13.73 21.95 14.10
N ALA A 186 14.14 21.02 13.22
CA ALA A 186 15.35 20.23 13.44
C ALA A 186 16.60 21.12 13.57
N ASP A 187 16.76 22.10 12.69
CA ASP A 187 17.88 23.05 12.71
C ASP A 187 17.85 23.97 13.95
N GLU A 188 16.65 24.41 14.40
CA GLU A 188 16.52 25.28 15.57
C GLU A 188 16.89 24.60 16.87
N TYR A 189 16.44 23.35 17.04
CA TYR A 189 16.61 22.61 18.31
C TYR A 189 17.73 21.57 18.28
N GLY A 190 18.34 21.32 17.12
CA GLY A 190 19.39 20.30 16.95
C GLY A 190 18.84 18.88 17.08
N VAL A 191 17.62 18.63 16.56
CA VAL A 191 16.93 17.35 16.60
C VAL A 191 17.13 16.62 15.28
N TYR A 192 17.97 15.60 15.28
CA TYR A 192 18.30 14.79 14.09
C TYR A 192 18.04 13.29 14.30
N SER A 193 17.54 12.93 15.49
CA SER A 193 17.07 11.58 15.85
C SER A 193 15.81 11.69 16.71
N LEU A 194 15.09 10.58 16.88
CA LEU A 194 14.00 10.52 17.87
C LEU A 194 14.54 10.57 19.31
N ASP A 195 15.77 10.09 19.53
CA ASP A 195 16.44 10.25 20.84
C ASP A 195 16.67 11.72 21.17
N ASP A 196 17.12 12.53 20.20
CA ASP A 196 17.27 13.97 20.41
C ASP A 196 15.94 14.64 20.80
N LEU A 197 14.83 14.25 20.16
CA LEU A 197 13.50 14.77 20.49
C LEU A 197 13.06 14.31 21.88
N ASN A 198 13.28 13.05 22.23
CA ASN A 198 12.92 12.46 23.50
C ASN A 198 13.69 13.09 24.67
N ASP A 199 15.01 13.35 24.48
CA ASP A 199 15.94 13.71 25.54
C ASP A 199 16.14 15.23 25.68
N ASN A 200 15.72 16.05 24.72
CA ASN A 200 15.85 17.50 24.74
C ASN A 200 14.55 18.14 25.25
N PRO A 201 14.50 18.61 26.51
CA PRO A 201 13.26 19.14 27.11
C PRO A 201 12.78 20.45 26.46
N ASP A 202 13.68 21.24 25.85
CA ASP A 202 13.30 22.47 25.16
C ASP A 202 12.68 22.14 23.79
N ALA A 203 13.23 21.16 23.08
CA ALA A 203 12.66 20.65 21.82
C ALA A 203 11.31 19.98 22.07
N LEU A 204 11.24 19.09 23.07
CA LEU A 204 10.00 18.41 23.44
C LEU A 204 8.88 19.41 23.78
N ALA A 205 9.16 20.42 24.60
CA ALA A 205 8.15 21.43 24.96
C ALA A 205 7.70 22.28 23.77
N ALA A 206 8.61 22.59 22.84
CA ALA A 206 8.28 23.33 21.62
C ALA A 206 7.47 22.48 20.62
N TYR A 207 7.78 21.18 20.52
CA TYR A 207 7.06 20.21 19.69
C TYR A 207 5.63 19.98 20.24
N ASP A 208 5.51 19.58 21.51
CA ASP A 208 4.24 19.34 22.23
C ASP A 208 3.29 20.55 22.24
N ALA A 209 3.82 21.77 22.11
CA ALA A 209 2.97 22.96 22.03
C ALA A 209 2.15 23.06 20.73
N GLN A 210 2.53 22.33 19.68
CA GLN A 210 2.00 22.45 18.33
C GLN A 210 1.69 21.09 17.65
N ASP A 211 1.90 20.00 18.35
CA ASP A 211 1.63 18.66 17.84
C ASP A 211 0.12 18.34 17.80
N PRO A 212 -0.30 17.13 17.36
CA PRO A 212 -1.72 16.76 17.27
C PRO A 212 -2.49 16.80 18.59
N THR A 213 -1.81 16.62 19.76
CA THR A 213 -2.46 16.65 21.08
C THR A 213 -1.75 17.62 22.03
N PRO A 214 -1.79 18.93 21.74
CA PRO A 214 -0.91 19.91 22.34
C PRO A 214 -0.94 19.99 23.88
N ASN A 215 0.25 20.17 24.47
CA ASN A 215 0.46 20.40 25.91
C ASN A 215 0.09 19.21 26.80
N ASN A 216 0.30 17.99 26.32
CA ASN A 216 0.14 16.74 27.08
C ASN A 216 1.47 16.27 27.72
N GLY A 217 2.61 16.86 27.35
CA GLY A 217 3.96 16.55 27.83
C GLY A 217 4.65 15.44 27.06
N VAL A 218 4.11 15.04 25.91
CA VAL A 218 4.63 13.99 25.03
C VAL A 218 4.70 14.55 23.62
N ALA A 219 5.66 14.12 22.82
CA ALA A 219 5.69 14.41 21.38
C ALA A 219 4.80 13.40 20.64
N ASP A 220 3.66 13.86 20.19
CA ASP A 220 2.73 13.04 19.39
C ASP A 220 3.17 13.08 17.90
N ILE A 221 3.87 12.03 17.44
CA ILE A 221 4.35 11.92 16.06
C ILE A 221 3.28 11.28 15.16
N TYR A 222 3.19 11.67 13.91
CA TYR A 222 2.32 11.00 12.95
C TYR A 222 2.89 9.62 12.62
N GLY A 223 2.22 8.59 13.05
CA GLY A 223 2.64 7.20 12.91
C GLY A 223 2.06 6.53 11.67
N CYS A 224 1.47 5.38 11.87
CA CYS A 224 0.94 4.53 10.83
C CYS A 224 -0.54 4.22 11.09
N GLN A 225 -1.23 3.68 10.09
CA GLN A 225 -2.60 3.22 10.25
C GLN A 225 -2.61 1.87 11.00
N GLU A 226 -3.57 1.66 11.90
CA GLU A 226 -3.66 0.49 12.79
C GLU A 226 -3.63 -0.86 12.05
N SER A 227 -4.11 -0.91 10.81
CA SER A 227 -4.15 -2.15 10.00
C SER A 227 -2.82 -2.50 9.32
N TYR A 228 -1.84 -1.61 9.38
CA TYR A 228 -0.54 -1.78 8.71
C TYR A 228 0.51 -2.32 9.67
N THR A 229 1.44 -3.13 9.15
CA THR A 229 2.56 -3.68 9.93
C THR A 229 3.42 -2.58 10.59
N CYS A 230 3.53 -1.42 9.97
CA CYS A 230 4.31 -0.30 10.50
C CYS A 230 3.77 0.24 11.82
N ASP A 231 2.47 0.14 12.12
CA ASP A 231 1.91 0.52 13.42
C ASP A 231 2.57 -0.28 14.55
N ASP A 232 2.57 -1.59 14.45
CA ASP A 232 3.16 -2.48 15.45
C ASP A 232 4.69 -2.27 15.57
N ILE A 233 5.39 -2.03 14.45
CA ILE A 233 6.83 -1.76 14.46
C ILE A 233 7.13 -0.43 15.16
N ILE A 234 6.38 0.64 14.88
CA ILE A 234 6.55 1.93 15.55
C ILE A 234 6.31 1.80 17.05
N GLN A 235 5.28 1.07 17.46
CA GLN A 235 5.02 0.78 18.87
C GLN A 235 6.18 0.02 19.53
N SER A 236 6.75 -0.96 18.82
CA SER A 236 7.93 -1.69 19.29
C SER A 236 9.14 -0.77 19.43
N GLN A 237 9.40 0.09 18.46
CA GLN A 237 10.49 1.07 18.51
C GLN A 237 10.33 2.00 19.72
N ILE A 238 9.14 2.57 19.94
CA ILE A 238 8.86 3.42 21.11
C ILE A 238 9.10 2.65 22.41
N ALA A 239 8.61 1.42 22.49
CA ALA A 239 8.69 0.61 23.72
C ALA A 239 10.14 0.20 24.08
N PHE A 240 10.97 -0.11 23.07
CA PHE A 240 12.30 -0.68 23.32
C PHE A 240 13.47 0.29 23.14
N SER A 241 13.27 1.44 22.44
CA SER A 241 14.31 2.48 22.33
C SER A 241 14.35 3.42 23.51
N GLY A 242 13.44 3.29 24.48
CA GLY A 242 13.39 4.15 25.66
C GLY A 242 12.80 5.54 25.41
N TRP A 243 11.98 5.69 24.37
CA TRP A 243 11.34 6.96 24.01
C TRP A 243 10.09 7.20 24.88
N GLU A 244 10.32 7.47 26.18
CA GLU A 244 9.25 7.65 27.18
C GLU A 244 8.41 8.91 26.93
N ASN A 245 8.93 9.87 26.17
CA ASN A 245 8.29 11.16 25.86
C ASN A 245 7.77 11.22 24.42
N ILE A 246 7.67 10.09 23.70
CA ILE A 246 7.15 10.01 22.34
C ILE A 246 5.96 9.07 22.31
N ALA A 247 4.92 9.46 21.60
CA ALA A 247 3.76 8.62 21.27
C ALA A 247 3.44 8.75 19.79
N GLN A 248 2.89 7.70 19.18
CA GLN A 248 2.39 7.81 17.82
C GLN A 248 0.90 8.16 17.78
N VAL A 249 0.52 8.98 16.81
CA VAL A 249 -0.86 9.18 16.40
C VAL A 249 -1.20 8.11 15.37
N VAL A 250 -2.26 7.36 15.63
CA VAL A 250 -2.77 6.31 14.74
C VAL A 250 -4.08 6.80 14.14
N ALA A 251 -4.06 7.10 12.84
CA ALA A 251 -5.20 7.61 12.09
C ALA A 251 -5.09 7.21 10.61
N GLY A 252 -6.07 7.59 9.79
CA GLY A 252 -5.97 7.42 8.34
C GLY A 252 -4.76 8.16 7.80
N TYR A 253 -3.87 7.45 7.10
CA TYR A 253 -2.55 7.93 6.75
C TYR A 253 -2.57 9.18 5.87
N ASP A 254 -3.47 9.26 4.89
CA ASP A 254 -3.59 10.43 4.01
C ASP A 254 -3.92 11.72 4.77
N ALA A 255 -4.75 11.61 5.82
CA ALA A 255 -5.07 12.76 6.65
C ALA A 255 -3.87 13.24 7.48
N MET A 256 -3.06 12.30 7.99
CA MET A 256 -1.83 12.61 8.72
C MET A 256 -0.81 13.28 7.80
N VAL A 257 -0.63 12.78 6.57
CA VAL A 257 0.26 13.38 5.57
C VAL A 257 -0.18 14.79 5.18
N ALA A 258 -1.47 15.01 4.95
CA ALA A 258 -1.97 16.34 4.59
C ALA A 258 -1.67 17.39 5.67
N ASP A 259 -1.78 17.02 6.94
CA ASP A 259 -1.42 17.89 8.07
C ASP A 259 0.10 18.07 8.17
N ALA A 260 0.87 16.98 8.05
CA ALA A 260 2.34 17.01 8.06
C ALA A 260 2.91 17.92 6.94
N VAL A 261 2.40 17.83 5.72
CA VAL A 261 2.77 18.70 4.60
C VAL A 261 2.46 20.16 4.90
N THR A 262 1.31 20.44 5.50
CA THR A 262 0.92 21.79 5.89
C THR A 262 1.90 22.37 6.91
N LYS A 263 2.24 21.60 7.94
CA LYS A 263 3.20 21.99 9.00
C LYS A 263 4.61 22.17 8.46
N ALA A 264 5.10 21.21 7.66
CA ALA A 264 6.43 21.30 7.05
C ALA A 264 6.59 22.57 6.19
N ASN A 265 5.59 22.89 5.38
CA ASN A 265 5.60 24.11 4.55
C ASN A 265 5.48 25.40 5.36
N ALA A 266 4.93 25.34 6.57
CA ALA A 266 4.86 26.46 7.51
C ALA A 266 6.11 26.60 8.38
N GLY A 267 7.03 25.63 8.36
CA GLY A 267 8.16 25.52 9.28
C GLY A 267 7.75 25.16 10.72
N GLU A 268 6.52 24.64 10.87
CA GLU A 268 5.98 24.19 12.16
C GLU A 268 6.50 22.78 12.51
N PRO A 269 6.67 22.44 13.81
CA PRO A 269 7.17 21.13 14.20
C PRO A 269 6.22 20.02 13.79
N MET A 270 6.77 19.00 13.11
CA MET A 270 6.12 17.72 12.87
C MET A 270 7.16 16.63 12.71
N VAL A 271 6.83 15.42 13.11
CA VAL A 271 7.49 14.16 12.73
C VAL A 271 6.45 13.26 12.12
N ILE A 272 6.77 12.64 10.99
CA ILE A 272 5.89 11.67 10.33
C ILE A 272 6.67 10.45 9.91
N TYR A 273 6.11 9.27 10.15
CA TYR A 273 6.52 8.03 9.50
C TYR A 273 6.14 8.10 8.02
N THR A 274 7.03 7.64 7.15
CA THR A 274 6.79 7.58 5.71
C THR A 274 7.56 6.44 5.05
N TRP A 275 7.24 6.19 3.77
CA TRP A 275 7.88 5.15 2.97
C TRP A 275 8.03 5.56 1.50
N THR A 276 8.83 4.77 0.74
CA THR A 276 8.89 4.81 -0.71
C THR A 276 8.48 3.44 -1.30
N PRO A 277 7.91 3.36 -2.52
CA PRO A 277 7.52 4.46 -3.41
C PRO A 277 6.32 5.26 -2.88
N SER A 278 6.28 6.57 -3.14
CA SER A 278 5.21 7.43 -2.64
C SER A 278 5.16 8.77 -3.40
N ALA A 279 3.97 9.35 -3.55
CA ALA A 279 3.77 10.70 -4.06
C ALA A 279 4.32 11.80 -3.13
N TYR A 280 4.45 11.50 -1.84
CA TYR A 280 4.83 12.50 -0.84
C TYR A 280 6.25 13.02 -0.99
N ILE A 281 7.10 12.31 -1.76
CA ILE A 281 8.47 12.75 -2.10
C ILE A 281 8.54 14.11 -2.80
N THR A 282 7.44 14.59 -3.38
CA THR A 282 7.36 15.92 -4.01
C THR A 282 6.85 17.02 -3.09
N GLN A 283 6.37 16.66 -1.91
CA GLN A 283 5.78 17.56 -0.92
C GLN A 283 6.60 17.64 0.36
N LEU A 284 7.12 16.49 0.81
CA LEU A 284 8.06 16.37 1.92
C LEU A 284 9.43 16.03 1.33
N ILE A 285 10.21 17.07 1.00
CA ILE A 285 11.45 16.93 0.24
C ILE A 285 12.64 16.98 1.18
N PRO A 286 13.32 15.82 1.43
CA PRO A 286 14.45 15.76 2.34
C PRO A 286 15.60 16.70 1.88
N GLY A 287 16.08 17.52 2.79
CA GLY A 287 17.06 18.57 2.54
C GLY A 287 16.46 19.94 2.18
N GLU A 288 15.17 20.01 1.77
CA GLU A 288 14.48 21.27 1.46
C GLU A 288 13.57 21.72 2.62
N ASN A 289 12.49 20.98 2.91
CA ASN A 289 11.54 21.34 3.98
C ASN A 289 11.51 20.31 5.12
N VAL A 290 12.10 19.15 4.93
CA VAL A 290 12.22 18.09 5.95
C VAL A 290 13.63 17.48 5.96
N TYR A 291 13.94 16.73 7.01
CA TYR A 291 15.08 15.81 7.08
C TYR A 291 14.59 14.42 7.48
N TRP A 292 15.31 13.38 7.03
CA TRP A 292 15.20 12.06 7.65
C TRP A 292 15.81 12.10 9.06
N LEU A 293 15.16 11.44 10.00
CA LEU A 293 15.71 11.18 11.32
C LEU A 293 16.52 9.89 11.32
N THR A 294 17.64 9.87 12.04
CA THR A 294 18.36 8.63 12.28
C THR A 294 17.68 7.82 13.39
N VAL A 295 17.65 6.50 13.21
CA VAL A 295 17.22 5.52 14.20
C VAL A 295 18.22 4.36 14.17
N ASP A 296 18.95 4.15 15.26
CA ASP A 296 20.10 3.26 15.26
C ASP A 296 19.74 1.76 15.33
N GLU A 297 18.56 1.43 15.87
CA GLU A 297 18.14 0.06 16.10
C GLU A 297 17.04 -0.36 15.12
N VAL A 298 17.16 -1.56 14.57
CA VAL A 298 16.12 -2.18 13.72
C VAL A 298 15.31 -3.14 14.56
N ILE A 299 14.09 -2.75 14.88
CA ILE A 299 13.18 -3.48 15.75
C ILE A 299 11.98 -3.94 14.92
N ASP A 300 11.52 -5.16 15.14
CA ASP A 300 10.31 -5.69 14.51
C ASP A 300 9.07 -5.58 15.43
N ASP A 301 7.92 -6.08 14.95
CA ASP A 301 6.63 -6.04 15.62
C ASP A 301 6.40 -7.18 16.63
N SER A 302 7.43 -7.95 17.02
CA SER A 302 7.23 -9.15 17.86
C SER A 302 6.72 -8.86 19.28
N ASN A 303 6.93 -7.65 19.78
CA ASN A 303 6.44 -7.22 21.09
C ASN A 303 6.10 -5.71 21.13
N PRO A 304 5.08 -5.26 20.37
CA PRO A 304 4.81 -3.85 20.14
C PRO A 304 4.51 -3.06 21.42
N LEU A 305 3.93 -3.70 22.44
CA LEU A 305 3.59 -3.01 23.71
C LEU A 305 4.66 -3.15 24.78
N GLY A 306 5.83 -3.79 24.50
CA GLY A 306 6.88 -4.00 25.48
C GLY A 306 6.39 -4.78 26.72
N VAL A 307 5.52 -5.77 26.54
CA VAL A 307 4.86 -6.48 27.64
C VAL A 307 5.88 -7.24 28.48
N GLU A 308 5.90 -7.01 29.79
CA GLU A 308 6.78 -7.70 30.72
C GLU A 308 6.53 -9.22 30.71
N GLY A 309 7.57 -10.00 30.45
CA GLY A 309 7.51 -11.45 30.39
C GLY A 309 7.07 -12.02 29.04
N GLY A 310 6.79 -11.17 28.07
CA GLY A 310 6.70 -11.57 26.66
C GLY A 310 8.07 -11.85 26.07
N GLU A 311 8.10 -12.40 24.86
CA GLU A 311 9.32 -12.45 24.05
C GLU A 311 9.86 -11.02 23.90
N GLY A 312 11.16 -10.83 23.92
CA GLY A 312 11.77 -9.55 23.59
C GLY A 312 11.56 -9.25 22.11
N HIS A 313 11.66 -7.99 21.73
CA HIS A 313 11.68 -7.62 20.32
C HIS A 313 12.87 -8.27 19.60
N ASN A 314 12.72 -8.57 18.33
CA ASN A 314 13.84 -9.09 17.53
C ASN A 314 14.61 -7.92 16.91
N GLN A 315 15.92 -7.88 17.16
CA GLN A 315 16.82 -7.02 16.41
C GLN A 315 17.13 -7.67 15.06
N LEU A 316 16.72 -7.04 13.99
CA LEU A 316 17.00 -7.51 12.63
C LEU A 316 18.38 -7.02 12.16
N PRO A 317 19.10 -7.79 11.33
CA PRO A 317 20.40 -7.37 10.83
C PRO A 317 20.24 -6.34 9.70
N GLY A 318 21.01 -5.27 9.84
CA GLY A 318 21.06 -4.22 8.81
C GLY A 318 19.93 -3.20 8.97
N THR A 319 20.15 -2.04 8.40
CA THR A 319 19.19 -0.96 8.32
C THR A 319 19.28 -0.32 6.95
N ALA A 320 18.17 0.19 6.43
CA ALA A 320 18.19 1.09 5.29
C ALA A 320 19.02 2.33 5.62
N THR A 321 19.77 2.82 4.65
CA THR A 321 20.64 3.97 4.83
C THR A 321 20.43 5.02 3.76
N ILE A 322 20.67 6.27 4.14
CA ILE A 322 20.56 7.44 3.24
C ILE A 322 21.78 8.35 3.44
N GLY A 323 22.04 9.24 2.49
CA GLY A 323 23.18 10.16 2.55
C GLY A 323 22.99 11.32 3.50
N GLU A 324 24.10 11.92 3.94
CA GLU A 324 24.15 13.01 4.92
C GLU A 324 23.41 14.30 4.50
N GLU A 325 23.28 14.56 3.18
CA GLU A 325 22.59 15.74 2.68
C GLU A 325 21.10 15.78 3.04
N GLN A 326 20.49 14.61 3.19
CA GLN A 326 19.08 14.42 3.49
C GLN A 326 18.83 14.06 4.96
N CYS A 327 19.89 13.75 5.70
CA CYS A 327 19.85 13.31 7.08
C CYS A 327 21.07 13.82 7.86
N PRO A 328 20.99 15.02 8.45
CA PRO A 328 22.12 15.62 9.21
C PRO A 328 22.56 14.83 10.44
N GLY A 329 21.70 13.94 10.96
CA GLY A 329 22.06 13.01 12.05
C GLY A 329 22.97 11.86 11.63
N SER A 330 23.42 11.84 10.37
CA SER A 330 24.29 10.79 9.84
C SER A 330 25.60 10.66 10.60
N VAL A 331 26.07 9.43 10.75
CA VAL A 331 27.40 9.12 11.30
C VAL A 331 28.28 8.60 10.17
N ASP A 332 29.48 9.16 10.02
CA ASP A 332 30.42 8.80 8.95
C ASP A 332 29.81 8.94 7.52
N GLY A 333 28.92 9.90 7.33
CA GLY A 333 28.24 10.17 6.04
C GLY A 333 27.09 9.22 5.72
N THR A 334 26.64 8.43 6.71
CA THR A 334 25.53 7.47 6.56
C THR A 334 24.51 7.70 7.65
N CYS A 335 23.24 7.85 7.27
CA CYS A 335 22.10 7.88 8.17
C CYS A 335 21.41 6.52 8.20
N GLN A 336 21.19 5.99 9.37
CA GLN A 336 20.45 4.75 9.59
C GLN A 336 18.97 5.09 9.84
N LEU A 337 18.07 4.42 9.15
CA LEU A 337 16.64 4.73 9.21
C LEU A 337 15.86 3.88 10.25
N GLY A 338 16.53 2.89 10.87
CA GLY A 338 15.90 2.00 11.86
C GLY A 338 14.95 0.96 11.26
N TRP A 339 14.93 0.84 9.94
CA TRP A 339 14.09 -0.09 9.18
C TRP A 339 14.96 -0.81 8.16
N ILE A 340 14.69 -2.07 7.90
CA ILE A 340 15.28 -2.75 6.74
C ILE A 340 14.59 -2.19 5.49
N ALA A 341 15.36 -1.91 4.44
CA ALA A 341 14.76 -1.62 3.14
C ALA A 341 13.93 -2.84 2.71
N ALA A 342 12.63 -2.67 2.57
CA ALA A 342 11.76 -3.77 2.27
C ALA A 342 11.93 -4.23 0.82
N ASP A 343 11.93 -5.54 0.63
CA ASP A 343 11.74 -6.19 -0.66
C ASP A 343 10.23 -6.24 -0.92
N ILE A 344 9.78 -5.55 -1.97
CA ILE A 344 8.38 -5.58 -2.38
C ILE A 344 8.22 -6.68 -3.41
N GLN A 345 7.42 -7.69 -3.07
CA GLN A 345 7.27 -8.92 -3.85
C GLN A 345 5.81 -9.33 -3.96
N ALA A 346 5.48 -10.16 -4.94
CA ALA A 346 4.18 -10.81 -4.97
C ALA A 346 4.10 -11.93 -3.92
N THR A 347 2.93 -12.12 -3.36
CA THR A 347 2.55 -13.30 -2.57
C THR A 347 1.29 -13.88 -3.17
N ALA A 348 1.24 -15.19 -3.32
CA ALA A 348 0.12 -15.85 -3.96
C ALA A 348 -0.24 -17.16 -3.28
N ASN A 349 -1.49 -17.58 -3.45
CA ASN A 349 -1.94 -18.92 -3.07
C ASN A 349 -1.14 -19.97 -3.83
N THR A 350 -0.53 -20.90 -3.09
CA THR A 350 0.38 -21.91 -3.68
C THR A 350 -0.34 -22.83 -4.68
N GLU A 351 -1.57 -23.27 -4.36
CA GLU A 351 -2.34 -24.15 -5.26
C GLU A 351 -2.74 -23.43 -6.54
N TRP A 352 -3.06 -22.13 -6.43
CA TRP A 352 -3.36 -21.30 -7.60
C TRP A 352 -2.13 -21.13 -8.49
N LEU A 353 -0.94 -20.85 -7.95
CA LEU A 353 0.31 -20.76 -8.73
C LEU A 353 0.63 -22.07 -9.46
N GLU A 354 0.52 -23.22 -8.74
CA GLU A 354 0.78 -24.54 -9.35
C GLU A 354 -0.20 -24.85 -10.49
N ALA A 355 -1.42 -24.35 -10.43
CA ALA A 355 -2.43 -24.52 -11.46
C ALA A 355 -2.27 -23.54 -12.62
N ASN A 356 -1.54 -22.43 -12.45
CA ASN A 356 -1.41 -21.34 -13.41
C ASN A 356 0.07 -20.98 -13.69
N PRO A 357 0.83 -21.86 -14.37
CA PRO A 357 2.26 -21.69 -14.57
C PRO A 357 2.63 -20.45 -15.41
N ALA A 358 1.72 -19.96 -16.27
CA ALA A 358 1.94 -18.72 -17.00
C ALA A 358 1.86 -17.50 -16.07
N ALA A 359 0.88 -17.46 -15.17
CA ALA A 359 0.78 -16.40 -14.17
C ALA A 359 1.99 -16.43 -13.22
N GLN A 360 2.39 -17.63 -12.75
CA GLN A 360 3.60 -17.79 -11.96
C GLN A 360 4.82 -17.22 -12.67
N SER A 361 5.03 -17.61 -13.94
CA SER A 361 6.18 -17.14 -14.73
C SER A 361 6.17 -15.64 -14.96
N LEU A 362 4.99 -15.03 -15.13
CA LEU A 362 4.87 -13.57 -15.21
C LEU A 362 5.27 -12.91 -13.88
N LEU A 363 4.72 -13.36 -12.75
CA LEU A 363 5.00 -12.79 -11.43
C LEU A 363 6.48 -12.96 -11.04
N GLU A 364 7.14 -14.05 -11.44
CA GLU A 364 8.57 -14.27 -11.23
C GLU A 364 9.46 -13.25 -11.96
N GLN A 365 9.00 -12.70 -13.07
CA GLN A 365 9.76 -11.78 -13.91
C GLN A 365 9.37 -10.32 -13.73
N PHE A 366 8.18 -10.07 -13.16
CA PHE A 366 7.61 -8.74 -13.02
C PHE A 366 8.47 -7.85 -12.14
N GLN A 367 8.96 -6.74 -12.71
CA GLN A 367 9.80 -5.77 -12.03
C GLN A 367 9.39 -4.35 -12.38
N MET A 368 9.33 -3.49 -11.38
CA MET A 368 9.12 -2.05 -11.55
C MET A 368 10.16 -1.26 -10.76
N ASN A 369 10.58 -0.14 -11.30
CA ASN A 369 11.56 0.73 -10.66
C ASN A 369 10.89 1.64 -9.62
N VAL A 370 11.48 1.77 -8.42
CA VAL A 370 10.95 2.58 -7.32
C VAL A 370 10.71 4.04 -7.72
N VAL A 371 11.57 4.61 -8.58
CA VAL A 371 11.43 6.00 -9.04
C VAL A 371 10.25 6.14 -10.01
N GLU A 372 10.10 5.19 -10.94
CA GLU A 372 8.97 5.20 -11.89
C GLU A 372 7.63 5.07 -11.15
N VAL A 373 7.52 4.13 -10.21
CA VAL A 373 6.32 3.96 -9.39
C VAL A 373 6.05 5.22 -8.56
N SER A 374 7.08 5.85 -7.98
CA SER A 374 6.90 7.11 -7.25
C SER A 374 6.41 8.25 -8.14
N LEU A 375 6.90 8.34 -9.38
CA LEU A 375 6.43 9.36 -10.35
C LEU A 375 4.99 9.08 -10.78
N MET A 376 4.60 7.82 -11.01
CA MET A 376 3.19 7.48 -11.26
C MET A 376 2.30 7.88 -10.09
N ASN A 377 2.75 7.66 -8.85
CA ASN A 377 2.02 8.13 -7.66
C ASN A 377 1.90 9.67 -7.61
N VAL A 378 2.92 10.40 -8.06
CA VAL A 378 2.85 11.88 -8.17
C VAL A 378 1.80 12.28 -9.20
N ASP A 379 1.81 11.65 -10.37
CA ASP A 379 0.83 11.93 -11.44
C ASP A 379 -0.60 11.61 -10.97
N MET A 380 -0.80 10.53 -10.21
CA MET A 380 -2.08 10.21 -9.58
C MET A 380 -2.51 11.27 -8.56
N ALA A 381 -1.60 11.75 -7.72
CA ALA A 381 -1.88 12.83 -6.76
C ALA A 381 -2.27 14.14 -7.47
N ASP A 382 -1.77 14.37 -8.67
CA ASP A 382 -2.14 15.49 -9.55
C ASP A 382 -3.43 15.22 -10.35
N GLY A 383 -4.04 14.05 -10.21
CA GLY A 383 -5.36 13.68 -10.73
C GLY A 383 -5.33 12.86 -12.02
N ALA A 384 -4.19 12.25 -12.36
CA ALA A 384 -4.12 11.30 -13.47
C ALA A 384 -4.83 9.98 -13.11
N ASP A 385 -5.41 9.33 -14.11
CA ASP A 385 -6.07 8.03 -13.97
C ASP A 385 -5.04 6.90 -13.96
N VAL A 386 -5.06 6.05 -12.93
CA VAL A 386 -4.09 4.96 -12.78
C VAL A 386 -4.18 3.94 -13.91
N THR A 387 -5.36 3.71 -14.47
CA THR A 387 -5.53 2.75 -15.58
C THR A 387 -4.84 3.25 -16.84
N GLU A 388 -4.89 4.57 -17.10
CA GLU A 388 -4.18 5.20 -18.20
C GLU A 388 -2.66 5.20 -17.95
N LEU A 389 -2.21 5.48 -16.71
CA LEU A 389 -0.80 5.43 -16.33
C LEU A 389 -0.22 4.03 -16.47
N ALA A 390 -0.93 3.00 -16.02
CA ALA A 390 -0.50 1.61 -16.14
C ALA A 390 -0.37 1.17 -17.61
N ALA A 391 -1.36 1.50 -18.43
CA ALA A 391 -1.32 1.22 -19.88
C ALA A 391 -0.15 1.96 -20.56
N GLN A 392 0.10 3.21 -20.21
CA GLN A 392 1.23 3.97 -20.75
C GLN A 392 2.57 3.37 -20.32
N TRP A 393 2.71 3.00 -19.03
CA TRP A 393 3.93 2.36 -18.54
C TRP A 393 4.25 1.06 -19.32
N ILE A 394 3.23 0.22 -19.54
CA ILE A 394 3.37 -1.01 -20.34
C ILE A 394 3.83 -0.67 -21.75
N GLU A 395 3.24 0.31 -22.41
CA GLU A 395 3.62 0.71 -23.78
C GLU A 395 5.06 1.25 -23.85
N ASP A 396 5.46 2.04 -22.85
CA ASP A 396 6.81 2.61 -22.78
C ASP A 396 7.89 1.56 -22.47
N ASN A 397 7.49 0.41 -21.87
CA ASN A 397 8.36 -0.69 -21.49
C ASN A 397 8.15 -1.98 -22.32
N ARG A 398 7.53 -1.89 -23.51
CA ARG A 398 7.21 -3.05 -24.35
C ARG A 398 8.41 -3.94 -24.68
N ASP A 399 9.60 -3.39 -24.82
CA ASP A 399 10.82 -4.15 -25.08
C ASP A 399 11.17 -5.14 -23.95
N VAL A 400 10.78 -4.86 -22.72
CA VAL A 400 10.95 -5.75 -21.56
C VAL A 400 9.70 -6.59 -21.32
N VAL A 401 8.53 -5.96 -21.36
CA VAL A 401 7.22 -6.59 -21.12
C VAL A 401 6.94 -7.72 -22.11
N ASP A 402 7.22 -7.52 -23.40
CA ASP A 402 7.02 -8.56 -24.42
C ASP A 402 7.85 -9.82 -24.13
N GLY A 403 9.07 -9.65 -23.58
CA GLY A 403 9.91 -10.77 -23.14
C GLY A 403 9.31 -11.54 -21.96
N TRP A 404 8.70 -10.84 -21.00
CA TRP A 404 7.99 -11.48 -19.88
C TRP A 404 6.78 -12.27 -20.37
N LEU A 405 5.96 -11.65 -21.22
CA LEU A 405 4.77 -12.28 -21.79
C LEU A 405 5.10 -13.48 -22.67
N GLU A 406 6.17 -13.40 -23.49
CA GLU A 406 6.63 -14.54 -24.29
C GLU A 406 7.04 -15.71 -23.40
N THR A 407 7.81 -15.44 -22.34
CA THR A 407 8.24 -16.47 -21.39
C THR A 407 7.06 -17.07 -20.63
N ALA A 408 6.12 -16.23 -20.20
CA ALA A 408 4.91 -16.66 -19.50
C ALA A 408 4.02 -17.54 -20.41
N ARG A 409 3.82 -17.15 -21.67
CA ARG A 409 3.06 -17.97 -22.65
C ARG A 409 3.73 -19.32 -22.92
N ALA A 410 5.05 -19.38 -22.85
CA ALA A 410 5.78 -20.65 -23.04
C ALA A 410 5.72 -21.56 -21.81
N ALA A 411 5.40 -21.05 -20.65
CA ALA A 411 5.27 -21.80 -19.41
C ALA A 411 3.87 -22.41 -19.24
N GLY A 412 2.82 -21.78 -19.79
CA GLY A 412 1.42 -22.25 -19.78
C GLY A 412 1.08 -23.01 -21.03
#